data_8ca6adcb1d00e3f2e760a4b86adb7134
#
_entry.id   8ca6adcb1d00e3f2e760a4b86adb7134
#
_cell.length_a   1.000
_cell.length_b   1.000
_cell.length_c   1.000
_cell.angle_alpha   90.00
_cell.angle_beta   90.00
_cell.angle_gamma   90.00
#
_symmetry.space_group_name_H-M   'P 1'
#
loop_
_entity.id
_entity.type
_entity.pdbx_description
1 polymer ?
#
loop_
_entity_poly.entity_id
_entity_poly.type
_entity_poly.pdbx_seq_one_letter_code
_entity_poly.pdbx_strand_id
1 'polypeptide(L)'
;MDTFILSGPTLKTNLHTHTTFSDGKFTLPEVVAAYEALDYDVVAITDHNQWRNHADASTPRLLLLSSNEPSLSHREHVLATGVLAASPVDDAERSCTRSQEVIDWINDQGGFSTLNHPAWSGMSIDRLLELERYHSIEICNMGCVGYGSEFSLTHWDELLRRGRRVLGVATDDSHHDWDRGLGWVELFCDRSEAAMLQALKGGRFYSSTGPVIEQIEFDGSRLYLRTEPVMGIAVMSVQGPVKVAHGGFGTVTELEWTVSDRADTYFRVEVHRADGKKAWTNPVFLD
;
A
#
# COMPACT_ATOMS: atom_id res chain seq x y z
N MET A 1 -22.27 8.75 4.55
CA MET A 1 -21.24 8.74 3.48
C MET A 1 -20.14 9.72 3.85
N ASP A 2 -18.91 9.25 3.88
CA ASP A 2 -17.77 10.11 4.22
C ASP A 2 -17.43 11.01 3.01
N THR A 3 -17.36 12.31 3.23
CA THR A 3 -16.88 13.26 2.24
C THR A 3 -15.40 13.52 2.46
N PHE A 4 -14.61 13.63 1.39
CA PHE A 4 -13.19 13.94 1.51
C PHE A 4 -12.65 14.70 0.31
N ILE A 5 -11.57 15.43 0.56
CA ILE A 5 -10.74 16.06 -0.45
C ILE A 5 -9.31 15.65 -0.16
N LEU A 6 -8.66 15.00 -1.11
CA LEU A 6 -7.24 14.70 -1.11
C LEU A 6 -6.58 15.48 -2.24
N SER A 7 -5.82 16.48 -1.87
CA SER A 7 -5.11 17.36 -2.80
C SER A 7 -3.92 18.02 -2.11
N GLY A 8 -3.02 18.59 -2.89
CA GLY A 8 -1.81 19.25 -2.39
C GLY A 8 -0.59 18.32 -2.38
N PRO A 9 0.49 18.72 -1.71
CA PRO A 9 1.72 17.94 -1.67
C PRO A 9 1.49 16.60 -0.98
N THR A 10 2.10 15.56 -1.55
CA THR A 10 2.11 14.21 -1.02
C THR A 10 3.49 13.85 -0.49
N LEU A 11 3.57 12.77 0.28
CA LEU A 11 4.82 12.12 0.65
C LEU A 11 4.94 10.80 -0.12
N LYS A 12 5.91 10.73 -1.04
CA LYS A 12 6.24 9.49 -1.74
C LYS A 12 6.90 8.51 -0.77
N THR A 13 6.19 7.42 -0.49
CA THR A 13 6.52 6.51 0.62
C THR A 13 6.63 5.07 0.16
N ASN A 14 7.76 4.40 0.44
CA ASN A 14 7.85 2.95 0.35
C ASN A 14 7.69 2.32 1.74
N LEU A 15 6.79 1.35 1.85
CA LEU A 15 6.42 0.71 3.12
C LEU A 15 7.11 -0.64 3.35
N HIS A 16 7.92 -1.14 2.38
CA HIS A 16 8.52 -2.47 2.45
C HIS A 16 9.92 -2.48 1.83
N THR A 17 10.95 -2.64 2.67
CA THR A 17 12.35 -2.60 2.24
C THR A 17 13.25 -3.38 3.18
N HIS A 18 14.15 -4.17 2.63
CA HIS A 18 15.13 -4.97 3.37
C HIS A 18 16.55 -4.42 3.26
N THR A 19 17.32 -4.64 4.30
CA THR A 19 18.74 -4.31 4.37
C THR A 19 19.56 -5.56 4.69
N THR A 20 20.89 -5.41 4.83
CA THR A 20 21.77 -6.48 5.31
C THR A 20 21.54 -6.88 6.77
N PHE A 21 20.57 -6.29 7.46
CA PHE A 21 20.14 -6.76 8.78
C PHE A 21 19.25 -8.02 8.68
N SER A 22 18.64 -8.27 7.52
CA SER A 22 18.00 -9.55 7.20
C SER A 22 18.60 -10.15 5.92
N ASP A 23 17.92 -10.09 4.82
CA ASP A 23 18.28 -10.74 3.56
C ASP A 23 18.41 -9.78 2.37
N GLY A 24 18.27 -8.47 2.59
CA GLY A 24 18.58 -7.46 1.61
C GLY A 24 20.09 -7.40 1.27
N LYS A 25 20.42 -6.97 0.07
CA LYS A 25 21.80 -6.94 -0.43
C LYS A 25 22.57 -5.70 -0.02
N PHE A 26 21.90 -4.64 0.45
CA PHE A 26 22.50 -3.33 0.72
C PHE A 26 22.43 -2.98 2.19
N THR A 27 23.47 -2.28 2.65
CA THR A 27 23.50 -1.70 4.01
C THR A 27 22.46 -0.57 4.14
N LEU A 28 22.07 -0.26 5.36
CA LEU A 28 21.13 0.84 5.63
C LEU A 28 21.58 2.17 4.99
N PRO A 29 22.84 2.62 5.07
CA PRO A 29 23.28 3.84 4.39
C PRO A 29 23.15 3.79 2.86
N GLU A 30 23.39 2.63 2.24
CA GLU A 30 23.22 2.44 0.79
C GLU A 30 21.75 2.49 0.39
N VAL A 31 20.86 1.90 1.19
CA VAL A 31 19.41 1.98 0.99
C VAL A 31 18.94 3.42 1.10
N VAL A 32 19.34 4.14 2.14
CA VAL A 32 19.02 5.57 2.32
C VAL A 32 19.44 6.39 1.10
N ALA A 33 20.70 6.26 0.67
CA ALA A 33 21.21 7.01 -0.49
C ALA A 33 20.45 6.67 -1.78
N ALA A 34 20.07 5.41 -1.96
CA ALA A 34 19.34 4.97 -3.15
C ALA A 34 17.90 5.55 -3.22
N TYR A 35 17.18 5.54 -2.10
CA TYR A 35 15.82 6.11 -2.05
C TYR A 35 15.82 7.64 -2.13
N GLU A 36 16.83 8.31 -1.56
CA GLU A 36 17.02 9.75 -1.78
C GLU A 36 17.23 10.09 -3.26
N ALA A 37 18.02 9.28 -3.97
CA ALA A 37 18.28 9.45 -5.40
C ALA A 37 17.01 9.20 -6.27
N LEU A 38 16.02 8.49 -5.75
CA LEU A 38 14.72 8.21 -6.37
C LEU A 38 13.62 9.19 -5.92
N ASP A 39 14.00 10.26 -5.20
CA ASP A 39 13.11 11.31 -4.70
C ASP A 39 11.97 10.76 -3.82
N TYR A 40 12.28 9.80 -2.93
CA TYR A 40 11.37 9.39 -1.88
C TYR A 40 11.46 10.33 -0.67
N ASP A 41 10.33 10.55 -0.01
CA ASP A 41 10.22 11.33 1.23
C ASP A 41 10.32 10.44 2.46
N VAL A 42 9.82 9.20 2.35
CA VAL A 42 9.72 8.26 3.47
C VAL A 42 10.02 6.83 3.01
N VAL A 43 10.77 6.10 3.82
CA VAL A 43 11.00 4.66 3.64
C VAL A 43 10.81 3.93 4.97
N ALA A 44 10.05 2.86 4.96
CA ALA A 44 9.97 1.90 6.05
C ALA A 44 11.07 0.84 5.87
N ILE A 45 11.92 0.68 6.88
CA ILE A 45 12.89 -0.41 6.95
C ILE A 45 12.22 -1.57 7.66
N THR A 46 12.06 -2.69 6.96
CA THR A 46 11.19 -3.80 7.36
C THR A 46 11.94 -5.13 7.38
N ASP A 47 13.19 -5.11 7.81
CA ASP A 47 14.00 -6.33 7.92
C ASP A 47 13.26 -7.43 8.70
N HIS A 48 13.33 -8.66 8.22
CA HIS A 48 12.64 -9.82 8.79
C HIS A 48 12.97 -10.00 10.27
N ASN A 49 11.95 -9.95 11.13
CA ASN A 49 12.04 -10.20 12.57
C ASN A 49 13.10 -9.34 13.29
N GLN A 50 13.44 -8.17 12.72
CA GLN A 50 14.45 -7.26 13.25
C GLN A 50 13.79 -5.98 13.77
N TRP A 51 13.72 -5.85 15.08
CA TRP A 51 13.17 -4.66 15.76
C TRP A 51 14.27 -3.63 15.98
N ARG A 52 14.31 -2.65 15.12
CA ARG A 52 15.31 -1.58 15.18
C ARG A 52 14.64 -0.23 14.99
N ASN A 53 15.02 0.73 15.80
CA ASN A 53 14.72 2.13 15.55
C ASN A 53 15.77 2.70 14.59
N HIS A 54 15.34 3.10 13.42
CA HIS A 54 16.18 3.71 12.39
C HIS A 54 16.03 5.23 12.30
N ALA A 55 15.29 5.87 13.21
CA ALA A 55 15.01 7.31 13.17
C ALA A 55 16.28 8.17 13.08
N ASP A 56 17.35 7.77 13.79
CA ASP A 56 18.64 8.49 13.77
C ASP A 56 19.38 8.42 12.43
N ALA A 57 19.00 7.50 11.55
CA ALA A 57 19.54 7.40 10.19
C ALA A 57 18.71 8.19 9.17
N SER A 58 17.63 8.84 9.59
CA SER A 58 16.88 9.77 8.76
C SER A 58 17.73 10.97 8.36
N THR A 59 17.45 11.49 7.18
CA THR A 59 18.11 12.68 6.65
C THR A 59 17.11 13.83 6.52
N PRO A 60 17.54 15.06 6.21
CA PRO A 60 16.60 16.15 5.91
C PRO A 60 15.68 15.85 4.73
N ARG A 61 16.10 14.97 3.79
CA ARG A 61 15.32 14.60 2.59
C ARG A 61 14.49 13.34 2.81
N LEU A 62 15.02 12.31 3.46
CA LEU A 62 14.39 11.01 3.64
C LEU A 62 14.14 10.70 5.12
N LEU A 63 12.89 10.48 5.48
CA LEU A 63 12.50 10.03 6.81
C LEU A 63 12.42 8.50 6.83
N LEU A 64 13.06 7.88 7.82
CA LEU A 64 12.95 6.44 8.05
C LEU A 64 11.83 6.16 9.05
N LEU A 65 10.82 5.44 8.59
CA LEU A 65 9.69 5.01 9.41
C LEU A 65 10.03 3.70 10.11
N SER A 66 9.86 3.66 11.41
CA SER A 66 10.10 2.45 12.20
C SER A 66 9.11 1.36 11.83
N SER A 67 9.62 0.21 11.41
CA SER A 67 8.81 -0.87 10.88
C SER A 67 9.53 -2.21 11.03
N ASN A 68 8.82 -3.28 10.80
CA ASN A 68 9.35 -4.65 10.83
C ASN A 68 8.48 -5.56 9.96
N GLU A 69 9.04 -6.65 9.49
CA GLU A 69 8.29 -7.72 8.85
C GLU A 69 8.38 -9.02 9.67
N PRO A 70 7.44 -9.26 10.61
CA PRO A 70 7.25 -10.58 11.19
C PRO A 70 6.97 -11.64 10.14
N SER A 71 7.92 -12.55 9.96
CA SER A 71 7.81 -13.68 9.03
C SER A 71 7.32 -14.90 9.83
N LEU A 72 6.04 -15.22 9.70
CA LEU A 72 5.36 -16.22 10.52
C LEU A 72 5.45 -17.63 9.96
N SER A 73 5.72 -17.74 8.67
CA SER A 73 6.00 -18.98 7.97
C SER A 73 6.92 -18.69 6.80
N HIS A 74 7.22 -19.68 6.00
CA HIS A 74 8.02 -19.50 4.79
C HIS A 74 7.40 -18.48 3.81
N ARG A 75 6.08 -18.23 3.88
CA ARG A 75 5.37 -17.37 2.92
C ARG A 75 4.34 -16.42 3.54
N GLU A 76 3.95 -16.59 4.78
CA GLU A 76 2.95 -15.72 5.41
C GLU A 76 3.66 -14.67 6.27
N HIS A 77 3.68 -13.45 5.78
CA HIS A 77 4.38 -12.31 6.37
C HIS A 77 3.39 -11.17 6.63
N VAL A 78 3.69 -10.36 7.63
CA VAL A 78 2.88 -9.20 8.00
C VAL A 78 3.79 -8.00 8.22
N LEU A 79 3.53 -6.87 7.56
CA LEU A 79 4.22 -5.62 7.89
C LEU A 79 3.65 -5.01 9.16
N ALA A 80 4.54 -4.67 10.09
CA ALA A 80 4.26 -3.93 11.31
C ALA A 80 4.79 -2.50 11.16
N THR A 81 4.03 -1.62 10.52
CA THR A 81 4.45 -0.24 10.23
C THR A 81 4.18 0.66 11.43
N GLY A 82 5.18 1.44 11.85
CA GLY A 82 5.08 2.36 12.98
C GLY A 82 5.10 1.67 14.35
N VAL A 83 5.70 0.49 14.46
CA VAL A 83 5.82 -0.25 15.72
C VAL A 83 7.29 -0.36 16.12
N LEU A 84 7.58 -0.04 17.38
CA LEU A 84 8.92 -0.05 17.96
C LEU A 84 9.16 -1.19 18.96
N ALA A 85 8.14 -1.98 19.27
CA ALA A 85 8.24 -3.09 20.21
C ALA A 85 8.58 -4.41 19.49
N ALA A 86 9.19 -5.36 20.19
CA ALA A 86 9.45 -6.69 19.66
C ALA A 86 8.14 -7.48 19.42
N SER A 87 8.12 -8.30 18.36
CA SER A 87 7.00 -9.20 18.08
C SER A 87 6.77 -10.19 19.24
N PRO A 88 5.52 -10.56 19.52
CA PRO A 88 5.21 -11.62 20.48
C PRO A 88 5.64 -13.01 19.98
N VAL A 89 6.03 -13.11 18.71
CA VAL A 89 6.44 -14.36 18.07
C VAL A 89 7.93 -14.25 17.73
N ASP A 90 8.73 -15.12 18.32
CA ASP A 90 10.14 -15.25 17.98
C ASP A 90 10.37 -16.25 16.81
N ASP A 91 11.61 -16.33 16.36
CA ASP A 91 11.98 -17.22 15.24
C ASP A 91 11.72 -18.70 15.50
N ALA A 92 11.76 -19.14 16.77
CA ALA A 92 11.52 -20.53 17.15
C ALA A 92 10.04 -20.90 17.14
N GLU A 93 9.17 -19.89 17.26
CA GLU A 93 7.71 -20.06 17.35
C GLU A 93 6.96 -19.70 16.07
N ARG A 94 7.68 -19.49 14.97
CA ARG A 94 7.06 -19.11 13.68
C ARG A 94 6.02 -20.12 13.25
N SER A 95 4.80 -19.65 13.07
CA SER A 95 3.69 -20.43 12.53
C SER A 95 2.64 -19.50 11.94
N CYS A 96 2.11 -19.82 10.77
CA CYS A 96 0.99 -19.08 10.18
C CYS A 96 -0.27 -19.12 11.04
N THR A 97 -0.37 -20.04 12.01
CA THR A 97 -1.46 -20.07 12.98
C THR A 97 -1.42 -18.90 13.97
N ARG A 98 -0.30 -18.18 14.05
CA ARG A 98 -0.11 -17.02 14.93
C ARG A 98 -0.25 -15.67 14.21
N SER A 99 -0.60 -15.66 12.92
CA SER A 99 -0.73 -14.41 12.15
C SER A 99 -1.75 -13.47 12.76
N GLN A 100 -2.87 -13.99 13.28
CA GLN A 100 -3.87 -13.16 13.96
C GLN A 100 -3.31 -12.50 15.23
N GLU A 101 -2.52 -13.22 16.02
CA GLU A 101 -1.88 -12.68 17.22
C GLU A 101 -0.94 -11.51 16.88
N VAL A 102 -0.18 -11.64 15.80
CA VAL A 102 0.72 -10.58 15.33
C VAL A 102 -0.06 -9.37 14.82
N ILE A 103 -1.13 -9.59 14.04
CA ILE A 103 -2.01 -8.51 13.59
C ILE A 103 -2.60 -7.75 14.78
N ASP A 104 -3.14 -8.46 15.76
CA ASP A 104 -3.72 -7.87 16.96
C ASP A 104 -2.68 -7.08 17.75
N TRP A 105 -1.50 -7.66 17.94
CA TRP A 105 -0.39 -7.00 18.61
C TRP A 105 0.05 -5.70 17.90
N ILE A 106 0.17 -5.69 16.55
CA ILE A 106 0.48 -4.48 15.78
C ILE A 106 -0.56 -3.39 16.06
N ASN A 107 -1.84 -3.76 16.02
CA ASN A 107 -2.94 -2.83 16.23
C ASN A 107 -2.97 -2.28 17.66
N ASP A 108 -2.69 -3.12 18.65
CA ASP A 108 -2.66 -2.74 20.08
C ASP A 108 -1.47 -1.80 20.39
N GLN A 109 -0.38 -1.88 19.59
CA GLN A 109 0.73 -0.93 19.63
C GLN A 109 0.44 0.38 18.87
N GLY A 110 -0.72 0.49 18.24
CA GLY A 110 -1.07 1.66 17.44
C GLY A 110 -0.45 1.67 16.04
N GLY A 111 0.14 0.57 15.58
CA GLY A 111 0.74 0.40 14.26
C GLY A 111 -0.28 0.24 13.13
N PHE A 112 0.21 0.09 11.91
CA PHE A 112 -0.54 -0.21 10.70
C PHE A 112 -0.11 -1.58 10.19
N SER A 113 -1.05 -2.53 10.15
CA SER A 113 -0.81 -3.93 9.77
C SER A 113 -1.15 -4.18 8.30
N THR A 114 -0.22 -4.78 7.55
CA THR A 114 -0.41 -5.15 6.15
C THR A 114 -0.14 -6.63 5.97
N LEU A 115 -1.02 -7.36 5.29
CA LEU A 115 -0.72 -8.72 4.82
C LEU A 115 0.08 -8.63 3.52
N ASN A 116 1.28 -9.23 3.53
CA ASN A 116 2.25 -9.06 2.46
C ASN A 116 1.97 -10.00 1.29
N HIS A 117 2.23 -9.51 0.08
CA HIS A 117 2.30 -10.25 -1.19
C HIS A 117 1.39 -11.50 -1.29
N PRO A 118 0.04 -11.40 -1.11
CA PRO A 118 -0.85 -12.57 -1.06
C PRO A 118 -0.74 -13.50 -2.28
N ALA A 119 -0.51 -12.95 -3.48
CA ALA A 119 -0.33 -13.75 -4.69
C ALA A 119 0.95 -14.58 -4.66
N TRP A 120 2.09 -14.00 -4.26
CA TRP A 120 3.35 -14.72 -4.12
C TRP A 120 3.28 -15.77 -3.01
N SER A 121 2.65 -15.43 -1.90
CA SER A 121 2.44 -16.34 -0.76
C SER A 121 1.53 -17.52 -1.09
N GLY A 122 0.74 -17.40 -2.17
CA GLY A 122 -0.29 -18.39 -2.50
C GLY A 122 -1.42 -18.43 -1.47
N MET A 123 -1.70 -17.30 -0.80
CA MET A 123 -2.80 -17.19 0.16
C MET A 123 -4.14 -17.32 -0.57
N SER A 124 -4.99 -18.22 -0.07
CA SER A 124 -6.36 -18.30 -0.58
C SER A 124 -7.21 -17.14 -0.05
N ILE A 125 -8.29 -16.83 -0.76
CA ILE A 125 -9.27 -15.85 -0.26
C ILE A 125 -9.87 -16.27 1.08
N ASP A 126 -10.10 -17.58 1.29
CA ASP A 126 -10.62 -18.08 2.56
C ASP A 126 -9.64 -17.82 3.69
N ARG A 127 -8.32 -17.99 3.45
CA ARG A 127 -7.30 -17.66 4.45
C ARG A 127 -7.29 -16.18 4.78
N LEU A 128 -7.40 -15.29 3.79
CA LEU A 128 -7.48 -13.85 4.03
C LEU A 128 -8.76 -13.45 4.80
N LEU A 129 -9.86 -14.19 4.62
CA LEU A 129 -11.12 -13.97 5.34
C LEU A 129 -11.11 -14.51 6.77
N GLU A 130 -10.29 -15.51 7.08
CA GLU A 130 -10.08 -16.01 8.44
C GLU A 130 -9.36 -14.98 9.34
N LEU A 131 -8.49 -14.16 8.73
CA LEU A 131 -7.77 -13.11 9.44
C LEU A 131 -8.62 -11.85 9.56
N GLU A 132 -8.52 -11.19 10.70
CA GLU A 132 -9.31 -10.00 11.02
C GLU A 132 -8.44 -8.82 11.45
N ARG A 133 -9.01 -7.61 11.39
CA ARG A 133 -8.39 -6.37 11.90
C ARG A 133 -7.09 -5.94 11.18
N TYR A 134 -6.61 -6.61 10.13
CA TYR A 134 -5.53 -6.05 9.34
C TYR A 134 -6.04 -4.85 8.53
N HIS A 135 -5.21 -3.83 8.39
CA HIS A 135 -5.61 -2.58 7.74
C HIS A 135 -5.53 -2.67 6.21
N SER A 136 -4.56 -3.39 5.70
CA SER A 136 -4.31 -3.45 4.25
C SER A 136 -3.74 -4.79 3.81
N ILE A 137 -3.74 -4.98 2.49
CA ILE A 137 -2.94 -5.99 1.80
C ILE A 137 -2.02 -5.32 0.79
N GLU A 138 -0.90 -5.93 0.45
CA GLU A 138 -0.13 -5.52 -0.72
C GLU A 138 -0.87 -5.93 -1.99
N ILE A 139 -1.43 -4.96 -2.68
CA ILE A 139 -2.08 -5.15 -3.98
C ILE A 139 -1.07 -5.20 -5.12
N CYS A 140 0.11 -4.63 -4.87
CA CYS A 140 1.25 -4.64 -5.76
C CYS A 140 2.53 -4.71 -4.91
N ASN A 141 3.34 -5.74 -5.12
CA ASN A 141 4.64 -5.94 -4.48
C ASN A 141 5.68 -6.20 -5.58
N MET A 142 6.58 -5.24 -5.77
CA MET A 142 7.51 -5.25 -6.90
C MET A 142 8.70 -6.19 -6.70
N GLY A 143 9.02 -6.59 -5.48
CA GLY A 143 9.98 -7.67 -5.19
C GLY A 143 9.54 -9.02 -5.78
N CYS A 144 8.23 -9.19 -5.98
CA CYS A 144 7.65 -10.40 -6.55
C CYS A 144 7.58 -10.40 -8.10
N VAL A 145 8.03 -9.34 -8.78
CA VAL A 145 7.94 -9.22 -10.26
C VAL A 145 8.69 -10.33 -10.99
N GLY A 146 9.84 -10.75 -10.45
CA GLY A 146 10.63 -11.84 -11.02
C GLY A 146 9.94 -13.22 -11.00
N TYR A 147 8.88 -13.35 -10.19
CA TYR A 147 8.06 -14.56 -10.08
C TYR A 147 6.74 -14.46 -10.85
N GLY A 148 6.42 -13.29 -11.44
CA GLY A 148 5.13 -13.04 -12.12
C GLY A 148 3.95 -13.05 -11.15
N SER A 149 4.15 -12.66 -9.91
CA SER A 149 3.15 -12.67 -8.83
C SER A 149 3.10 -11.35 -8.04
N GLU A 150 3.48 -10.27 -8.72
CA GLU A 150 3.53 -8.92 -8.17
C GLU A 150 2.15 -8.32 -7.87
N PHE A 151 1.08 -8.78 -8.50
CA PHE A 151 -0.26 -8.22 -8.32
C PHE A 151 -1.19 -9.15 -7.53
N SER A 152 -1.80 -8.61 -6.47
CA SER A 152 -2.84 -9.27 -5.66
C SER A 152 -4.21 -8.56 -5.79
N LEU A 153 -4.48 -7.93 -6.93
CA LEU A 153 -5.73 -7.19 -7.18
C LEU A 153 -6.97 -8.08 -7.09
N THR A 154 -6.88 -9.33 -7.56
CA THR A 154 -7.99 -10.30 -7.44
C THR A 154 -8.32 -10.60 -5.98
N HIS A 155 -7.32 -10.73 -5.11
CA HIS A 155 -7.53 -10.93 -3.68
C HIS A 155 -8.23 -9.71 -3.06
N TRP A 156 -7.76 -8.50 -3.41
CA TRP A 156 -8.36 -7.27 -2.93
C TRP A 156 -9.83 -7.12 -3.35
N ASP A 157 -10.13 -7.29 -4.64
CA ASP A 157 -11.49 -7.22 -5.16
C ASP A 157 -12.43 -8.25 -4.50
N GLU A 158 -11.95 -9.48 -4.25
CA GLU A 158 -12.73 -10.49 -3.56
C GLU A 158 -13.01 -10.13 -2.10
N LEU A 159 -12.02 -9.57 -1.38
CA LEU A 159 -12.22 -9.07 -0.01
C LEU A 159 -13.26 -7.95 0.02
N LEU A 160 -13.14 -6.97 -0.88
CA LEU A 160 -14.07 -5.85 -0.96
C LEU A 160 -15.50 -6.31 -1.31
N ARG A 161 -15.66 -7.23 -2.27
CA ARG A 161 -16.96 -7.83 -2.62
C ARG A 161 -17.60 -8.57 -1.46
N ARG A 162 -16.82 -9.11 -0.56
CA ARG A 162 -17.28 -9.80 0.65
C ARG A 162 -17.46 -8.86 1.86
N GLY A 163 -17.41 -7.54 1.62
CA GLY A 163 -17.66 -6.50 2.63
C GLY A 163 -16.48 -6.21 3.56
N ARG A 164 -15.28 -6.72 3.26
CA ARG A 164 -14.08 -6.38 4.04
C ARG A 164 -13.64 -4.97 3.70
N ARG A 165 -13.49 -4.12 4.73
CA ARG A 165 -13.00 -2.74 4.59
C ARG A 165 -11.47 -2.75 4.70
N VAL A 166 -10.79 -3.16 3.64
CA VAL A 166 -9.35 -3.32 3.58
C VAL A 166 -8.74 -2.38 2.54
N LEU A 167 -7.64 -1.74 2.92
CA LEU A 167 -6.89 -0.83 2.05
C LEU A 167 -5.91 -1.61 1.17
N GLY A 168 -5.45 -0.98 0.08
CA GLY A 168 -4.48 -1.58 -0.83
C GLY A 168 -3.20 -0.74 -0.89
N VAL A 169 -2.04 -1.36 -0.61
CA VAL A 169 -0.74 -0.69 -0.72
C VAL A 169 0.08 -1.26 -1.87
N ALA A 170 0.87 -0.40 -2.53
CA ALA A 170 1.93 -0.80 -3.44
C ALA A 170 3.27 -0.60 -2.74
N THR A 171 4.19 -1.55 -2.92
CA THR A 171 5.50 -1.57 -2.26
C THR A 171 6.59 -2.07 -3.19
N ASP A 172 7.83 -1.75 -2.84
CA ASP A 172 9.00 -2.29 -3.54
C ASP A 172 9.36 -3.70 -3.05
N ASP A 173 9.25 -3.96 -1.73
CA ASP A 173 9.81 -5.17 -1.11
C ASP A 173 11.26 -5.39 -1.55
N SER A 174 12.04 -4.30 -1.40
CA SER A 174 13.35 -4.19 -2.06
C SER A 174 14.40 -5.02 -1.35
N HIS A 175 15.00 -5.95 -2.08
CA HIS A 175 16.16 -6.74 -1.68
C HIS A 175 17.38 -6.44 -2.57
N HIS A 176 17.17 -5.91 -3.78
CA HIS A 176 18.17 -5.68 -4.81
C HIS A 176 18.04 -4.26 -5.38
N ASP A 177 18.93 -3.89 -6.28
CA ASP A 177 18.88 -2.60 -6.97
C ASP A 177 17.78 -2.51 -8.04
N TRP A 178 17.41 -3.65 -8.65
CA TRP A 178 16.41 -3.71 -9.71
C TRP A 178 14.96 -3.74 -9.24
N ASP A 179 14.69 -4.02 -7.95
CA ASP A 179 13.34 -4.06 -7.35
C ASP A 179 12.96 -2.77 -6.61
N ARG A 180 13.73 -1.69 -6.80
CA ARG A 180 13.62 -0.43 -6.08
C ARG A 180 12.96 0.67 -6.91
N GLY A 181 12.07 1.47 -6.30
CA GLY A 181 11.43 2.61 -6.97
C GLY A 181 10.34 2.23 -7.98
N LEU A 182 9.75 1.07 -7.82
CA LEU A 182 8.79 0.49 -8.75
C LEU A 182 7.36 0.50 -8.22
N GLY A 183 7.17 0.46 -6.89
CA GLY A 183 5.87 0.49 -6.24
C GLY A 183 5.91 1.32 -4.95
N TRP A 184 4.94 2.22 -4.76
CA TRP A 184 4.89 3.10 -3.58
C TRP A 184 3.47 3.57 -3.26
N VAL A 185 3.33 4.22 -2.13
CA VAL A 185 2.12 4.97 -1.77
C VAL A 185 2.42 6.47 -1.73
N GLU A 186 1.45 7.29 -2.14
CA GLU A 186 1.48 8.75 -2.00
C GLU A 186 0.57 9.16 -0.86
N LEU A 187 1.16 9.58 0.27
CA LEU A 187 0.43 9.96 1.48
C LEU A 187 0.06 11.45 1.46
N PHE A 188 -1.21 11.75 1.70
CA PHE A 188 -1.69 13.13 1.90
C PHE A 188 -1.66 13.49 3.37
N CYS A 189 -0.50 13.91 3.89
CA CYS A 189 -0.31 14.29 5.29
C CYS A 189 0.95 15.12 5.51
N ASP A 190 1.08 15.68 6.71
CA ASP A 190 2.32 16.30 7.16
C ASP A 190 3.43 15.26 7.35
N ARG A 191 4.69 15.69 7.19
CA ARG A 191 5.87 14.83 7.31
C ARG A 191 6.22 14.58 8.78
N SER A 192 5.40 13.79 9.45
CA SER A 192 5.64 13.27 10.79
C SER A 192 5.09 11.85 10.91
N GLU A 193 5.75 11.00 11.71
CA GLU A 193 5.34 9.61 11.89
C GLU A 193 3.88 9.49 12.33
N ALA A 194 3.45 10.30 13.29
CA ALA A 194 2.07 10.29 13.77
C ALA A 194 1.06 10.67 12.68
N ALA A 195 1.35 11.70 11.86
CA ALA A 195 0.48 12.11 10.76
C ALA A 195 0.43 11.03 9.66
N MET A 196 1.58 10.39 9.35
CA MET A 196 1.66 9.30 8.38
C MET A 196 0.86 8.08 8.81
N LEU A 197 1.00 7.65 10.08
CA LEU A 197 0.21 6.52 10.60
C LEU A 197 -1.29 6.83 10.61
N GLN A 198 -1.67 8.06 10.94
CA GLN A 198 -3.07 8.49 10.84
C GLN A 198 -3.57 8.48 9.40
N ALA A 199 -2.76 8.96 8.44
CA ALA A 199 -3.10 8.96 7.02
C ALA A 199 -3.23 7.53 6.48
N LEU A 200 -2.30 6.63 6.82
CA LEU A 200 -2.36 5.22 6.44
C LEU A 200 -3.65 4.57 6.96
N LYS A 201 -3.95 4.68 8.24
CA LYS A 201 -5.17 4.10 8.85
C LYS A 201 -6.46 4.71 8.30
N GLY A 202 -6.43 5.98 7.96
CA GLY A 202 -7.55 6.71 7.37
C GLY A 202 -7.68 6.53 5.86
N GLY A 203 -6.83 5.74 5.21
CA GLY A 203 -6.85 5.55 3.75
C GLY A 203 -6.54 6.82 2.94
N ARG A 204 -5.89 7.82 3.54
CA ARG A 204 -5.55 9.11 2.93
C ARG A 204 -4.29 9.00 2.07
N PHE A 205 -4.33 8.09 1.12
CA PHE A 205 -3.25 7.82 0.17
C PHE A 205 -3.80 7.12 -1.07
N TYR A 206 -2.99 7.09 -2.11
CA TYR A 206 -3.17 6.17 -3.22
C TYR A 206 -1.90 5.38 -3.46
N SER A 207 -2.02 4.21 -4.07
CA SER A 207 -0.92 3.34 -4.47
C SER A 207 -0.55 3.56 -5.93
N SER A 208 0.74 3.52 -6.26
CA SER A 208 1.20 3.78 -7.63
C SER A 208 2.42 2.94 -8.00
N THR A 209 2.50 2.62 -9.28
CA THR A 209 3.72 2.14 -9.96
C THR A 209 4.22 3.16 -10.98
N GLY A 210 3.62 4.36 -11.04
CA GLY A 210 4.02 5.41 -11.97
C GLY A 210 3.09 6.61 -12.06
N PRO A 211 1.78 6.42 -12.35
CA PRO A 211 0.87 7.54 -12.53
C PRO A 211 0.71 8.42 -11.29
N VAL A 212 0.61 9.73 -11.51
CA VAL A 212 0.37 10.73 -10.47
C VAL A 212 -1.11 11.09 -10.46
N ILE A 213 -1.75 10.97 -9.29
CA ILE A 213 -3.08 11.50 -9.02
C ILE A 213 -2.91 12.81 -8.25
N GLU A 214 -3.30 13.92 -8.86
CA GLU A 214 -3.11 15.27 -8.31
C GLU A 214 -4.21 15.66 -7.33
N GLN A 215 -5.42 15.13 -7.54
CA GLN A 215 -6.60 15.48 -6.75
C GLN A 215 -7.65 14.39 -6.79
N ILE A 216 -8.25 14.11 -5.64
CA ILE A 216 -9.41 13.23 -5.49
C ILE A 216 -10.39 13.93 -4.57
N GLU A 217 -11.62 14.15 -5.02
CA GLU A 217 -12.69 14.73 -4.22
C GLU A 217 -13.93 13.85 -4.28
N PHE A 218 -14.54 13.64 -3.13
CA PHE A 218 -15.83 12.98 -3.04
C PHE A 218 -16.75 13.74 -2.06
N ASP A 219 -17.90 14.20 -2.54
CA ASP A 219 -18.86 15.02 -1.77
C ASP A 219 -20.03 14.20 -1.18
N GLY A 220 -19.93 12.86 -1.23
CA GLY A 220 -20.99 11.95 -0.84
C GLY A 220 -21.90 11.52 -2.02
N SER A 221 -21.82 12.19 -3.17
CA SER A 221 -22.59 11.86 -4.37
C SER A 221 -21.77 11.94 -5.66
N ARG A 222 -20.79 12.82 -5.72
CA ARG A 222 -19.96 13.05 -6.90
C ARG A 222 -18.50 12.79 -6.59
N LEU A 223 -17.85 12.03 -7.45
CA LEU A 223 -16.42 11.85 -7.52
C LEU A 223 -15.84 12.78 -8.59
N TYR A 224 -14.80 13.52 -8.23
CA TYR A 224 -13.90 14.19 -9.15
C TYR A 224 -12.49 13.69 -8.92
N LEU A 225 -11.78 13.37 -9.99
CA LEU A 225 -10.38 12.96 -9.96
C LEU A 225 -9.61 13.65 -11.07
N ARG A 226 -8.43 14.17 -10.75
CA ARG A 226 -7.48 14.78 -11.69
C ARG A 226 -6.13 14.07 -11.59
N THR A 227 -5.50 13.84 -12.76
CA THR A 227 -4.22 13.14 -12.90
C THR A 227 -3.31 13.88 -13.88
N GLU A 228 -2.03 13.52 -13.91
CA GLU A 228 -1.19 13.72 -15.09
C GLU A 228 -1.87 13.12 -16.34
N PRO A 229 -1.43 13.47 -17.57
CA PRO A 229 -1.98 12.85 -18.79
C PRO A 229 -1.78 11.34 -18.83
N VAL A 230 -2.89 10.58 -18.84
CA VAL A 230 -2.91 9.11 -18.82
C VAL A 230 -3.74 8.53 -19.97
N MET A 231 -3.67 7.22 -20.17
CA MET A 231 -4.45 6.51 -21.19
C MET A 231 -5.91 6.34 -20.78
N GLY A 232 -6.17 6.13 -19.49
CA GLY A 232 -7.52 5.91 -18.99
C GLY A 232 -7.65 5.96 -17.48
N ILE A 233 -8.87 6.26 -17.03
CA ILE A 233 -9.30 6.27 -15.64
C ILE A 233 -10.57 5.44 -15.54
N ALA A 234 -10.61 4.47 -14.63
CA ALA A 234 -11.77 3.59 -14.42
C ALA A 234 -12.24 3.64 -12.97
N VAL A 235 -13.53 3.87 -12.76
CA VAL A 235 -14.18 3.67 -11.45
C VAL A 235 -14.64 2.23 -11.38
N MET A 236 -14.10 1.50 -10.42
CA MET A 236 -14.36 0.09 -10.16
C MET A 236 -15.31 -0.07 -8.98
N SER A 237 -16.23 -1.01 -9.04
CA SER A 237 -17.16 -1.36 -7.96
C SER A 237 -17.36 -2.88 -7.92
N VAL A 238 -18.33 -3.36 -7.13
CA VAL A 238 -18.68 -4.80 -6.99
C VAL A 238 -18.86 -5.48 -8.34
N GLN A 239 -19.51 -4.81 -9.29
CA GLN A 239 -19.83 -5.35 -10.61
C GLN A 239 -18.74 -5.11 -11.67
N GLY A 240 -17.56 -4.64 -11.27
CA GLY A 240 -16.48 -4.26 -12.17
C GLY A 240 -16.53 -2.76 -12.52
N PRO A 241 -16.08 -2.33 -13.71
CA PRO A 241 -16.03 -0.93 -14.07
C PRO A 241 -17.44 -0.34 -14.26
N VAL A 242 -17.76 0.71 -13.50
CA VAL A 242 -19.06 1.43 -13.55
C VAL A 242 -18.95 2.75 -14.32
N LYS A 243 -17.75 3.32 -14.42
CA LYS A 243 -17.44 4.50 -15.24
C LYS A 243 -16.03 4.38 -15.79
N VAL A 244 -15.82 4.74 -17.03
CA VAL A 244 -14.49 4.77 -17.66
C VAL A 244 -14.36 6.07 -18.49
N ALA A 245 -13.26 6.78 -18.28
CA ALA A 245 -12.75 7.76 -19.21
C ALA A 245 -11.55 7.14 -19.93
N HIS A 246 -11.62 7.03 -21.25
CA HIS A 246 -10.56 6.44 -22.07
C HIS A 246 -10.27 7.34 -23.26
N GLY A 247 -9.01 7.65 -23.49
CA GLY A 247 -8.53 8.43 -24.62
C GLY A 247 -7.38 7.73 -25.33
N GLY A 248 -6.84 8.35 -26.37
CA GLY A 248 -5.57 7.91 -26.94
C GLY A 248 -4.43 8.03 -25.94
N PHE A 249 -3.25 7.61 -26.28
CA PHE A 249 -2.07 7.60 -25.41
C PHE A 249 -1.83 8.96 -24.74
N GLY A 250 -2.05 9.06 -23.42
CA GLY A 250 -1.75 10.23 -22.62
C GLY A 250 -2.70 11.43 -22.82
N THR A 251 -3.99 11.23 -23.04
CA THR A 251 -4.95 12.32 -23.31
C THR A 251 -5.99 12.54 -22.22
N VAL A 252 -6.16 11.62 -21.29
CA VAL A 252 -7.12 11.74 -20.19
C VAL A 252 -6.42 12.38 -18.99
N THR A 253 -6.99 13.46 -18.47
CA THR A 253 -6.45 14.19 -17.30
C THR A 253 -7.42 14.26 -16.14
N GLU A 254 -8.70 13.92 -16.38
CA GLU A 254 -9.71 14.03 -15.33
C GLU A 254 -10.87 13.04 -15.55
N LEU A 255 -11.59 12.77 -14.49
CA LEU A 255 -12.84 12.01 -14.52
C LEU A 255 -13.82 12.62 -13.51
N GLU A 256 -15.04 12.86 -13.96
CA GLU A 256 -16.18 13.13 -13.10
C GLU A 256 -17.18 11.98 -13.18
N TRP A 257 -17.71 11.59 -12.02
CA TRP A 257 -18.72 10.57 -11.93
C TRP A 257 -19.69 10.82 -10.77
N THR A 258 -20.97 10.70 -11.04
CA THR A 258 -22.01 10.68 -9.99
C THR A 258 -22.28 9.23 -9.59
N VAL A 259 -22.26 8.95 -8.29
CA VAL A 259 -22.58 7.63 -7.75
C VAL A 259 -23.94 7.22 -8.26
N SER A 260 -24.00 6.07 -8.86
CA SER A 260 -25.21 5.48 -9.44
C SER A 260 -25.52 4.16 -8.74
N ASP A 261 -26.72 3.64 -8.96
CA ASP A 261 -27.19 2.33 -8.45
C ASP A 261 -26.29 1.14 -8.83
N ARG A 262 -25.27 1.37 -9.68
CA ARG A 262 -24.29 0.34 -10.04
C ARG A 262 -23.13 0.23 -9.05
N ALA A 263 -22.94 1.21 -8.14
CA ALA A 263 -21.97 1.16 -7.06
C ALA A 263 -22.70 0.79 -5.77
N ASP A 264 -22.99 -0.49 -5.60
CA ASP A 264 -23.86 -0.94 -4.51
C ASP A 264 -23.29 -0.72 -3.11
N THR A 265 -21.98 -0.98 -2.91
CA THR A 265 -21.38 -0.96 -1.57
C THR A 265 -20.11 -0.15 -1.50
N TYR A 266 -19.31 -0.13 -2.56
CA TYR A 266 -18.06 0.62 -2.64
C TYR A 266 -17.72 1.00 -4.07
N PHE A 267 -16.82 1.97 -4.20
CA PHE A 267 -16.05 2.20 -5.43
C PHE A 267 -14.59 2.48 -5.09
N ARG A 268 -13.71 2.26 -6.05
CA ARG A 268 -12.30 2.67 -6.07
C ARG A 268 -11.93 3.09 -7.49
N VAL A 269 -10.82 3.81 -7.66
CA VAL A 269 -10.38 4.27 -8.98
C VAL A 269 -9.08 3.59 -9.36
N GLU A 270 -8.99 3.19 -10.62
CA GLU A 270 -7.76 2.76 -11.28
C GLU A 270 -7.36 3.75 -12.35
N VAL A 271 -6.10 4.15 -12.37
CA VAL A 271 -5.49 5.01 -13.38
C VAL A 271 -4.50 4.19 -14.19
N HIS A 272 -4.60 4.27 -15.51
CA HIS A 272 -3.81 3.45 -16.43
C HIS A 272 -2.97 4.34 -17.34
N ARG A 273 -1.64 4.20 -17.27
CA ARG A 273 -0.70 4.86 -18.15
C ARG A 273 -0.35 3.99 -19.37
N ALA A 274 0.08 4.60 -20.45
CA ALA A 274 0.34 3.90 -21.72
C ALA A 274 1.52 2.91 -21.68
N ASP A 275 2.43 3.06 -20.71
CA ASP A 275 3.55 2.15 -20.46
C ASP A 275 3.18 0.93 -19.60
N GLY A 276 1.89 0.74 -19.29
CA GLY A 276 1.36 -0.36 -18.46
C GLY A 276 1.37 -0.09 -16.97
N LYS A 277 1.95 1.03 -16.52
CA LYS A 277 1.95 1.43 -15.11
C LYS A 277 0.56 1.90 -14.66
N LYS A 278 0.28 1.72 -13.38
CA LYS A 278 -1.04 1.97 -12.80
C LYS A 278 -0.96 2.70 -11.47
N ALA A 279 -2.07 3.38 -11.12
CA ALA A 279 -2.31 3.83 -9.76
C ALA A 279 -3.71 3.41 -9.30
N TRP A 280 -3.89 3.27 -7.99
CA TRP A 280 -5.13 2.78 -7.36
C TRP A 280 -5.46 3.63 -6.15
N THR A 281 -6.68 4.17 -6.10
CA THR A 281 -7.19 4.77 -4.87
C THR A 281 -7.68 3.70 -3.91
N ASN A 282 -7.72 4.02 -2.62
CA ASN A 282 -8.42 3.19 -1.67
C ASN A 282 -9.94 3.17 -1.92
N PRO A 283 -10.65 2.13 -1.44
CA PRO A 283 -12.09 2.03 -1.61
C PRO A 283 -12.83 3.09 -0.78
N VAL A 284 -13.88 3.65 -1.36
CA VAL A 284 -14.88 4.49 -0.69
C VAL A 284 -16.13 3.66 -0.50
N PHE A 285 -16.56 3.47 0.74
CA PHE A 285 -17.76 2.70 1.07
C PHE A 285 -19.00 3.61 1.10
N LEU A 286 -20.11 3.12 0.57
CA LEU A 286 -21.33 3.89 0.29
C LEU A 286 -22.48 3.62 1.27
N ASP A 287 -22.22 3.08 2.44
CA ASP A 287 -23.19 2.83 3.53
C ASP A 287 -23.62 4.04 4.36
#